data_eb7a3caca64e9440230488e041136060
#
_entry.id   eb7a3caca64e9440230488e041136060
#
_cell.length_a   1.000
_cell.length_b   1.000
_cell.length_c   1.000
_cell.angle_alpha   90.00
_cell.angle_beta   90.00
_cell.angle_gamma   90.00
#
_symmetry.space_group_name_H-M   'P 1'
#
loop_
_entity.id
_entity.type
_entity.pdbx_description
1 polymer ?
#
loop_
_entity_poly.entity_id
_entity_poly.type
_entity_poly.pdbx_seq_one_letter_code
_entity_poly.pdbx_strand_id
1 'polypeptide(L)'
;MPWLLDELAQRDRLVLDAYWISSEDAEAPDALDGFDAIWLVPGSPYRSEAGAVAAIRTARERKIPFLGTCGGFQHALVEYARNVCGLTNASHAENQPLGDDKVIIPMGCSLVGHEGTVLVEPGSLAERVLGAERTVERYHCSYGPNPDYVDILRGRGLCFSGADDAGEVRIAELPDHPFFFATLFQPELASPGTLTHPIMRAMATAANEHAAMVRI
;
A
#
# COMPACT_ATOMS: atom_id res chain seq x y z
N MET A 1 10.25 -6.11 -12.11
CA MET A 1 10.33 -7.00 -10.92
C MET A 1 11.64 -7.78 -10.81
N PRO A 2 12.11 -8.60 -11.79
CA PRO A 2 13.36 -9.36 -11.59
C PRO A 2 14.54 -8.49 -11.15
N TRP A 3 14.75 -7.35 -11.79
CA TRP A 3 15.84 -6.44 -11.43
C TRP A 3 15.76 -5.91 -9.99
N LEU A 4 14.55 -5.70 -9.44
CA LEU A 4 14.38 -5.26 -8.06
C LEU A 4 14.82 -6.34 -7.07
N LEU A 5 14.47 -7.60 -7.33
CA LEU A 5 14.89 -8.74 -6.50
C LEU A 5 16.41 -8.93 -6.55
N ASP A 6 17.00 -8.76 -7.74
CA ASP A 6 18.46 -8.83 -7.94
C ASP A 6 19.17 -7.70 -7.16
N GLU A 7 18.65 -6.47 -7.22
CA GLU A 7 19.22 -5.32 -6.48
C GLU A 7 19.12 -5.53 -4.96
N LEU A 8 17.96 -5.97 -4.46
CA LEU A 8 17.77 -6.30 -3.04
C LEU A 8 18.77 -7.38 -2.57
N ALA A 9 18.93 -8.44 -3.37
CA ALA A 9 19.84 -9.52 -3.03
C ALA A 9 21.31 -9.10 -3.06
N GLN A 10 21.74 -8.37 -4.11
CA GLN A 10 23.15 -8.04 -4.32
C GLN A 10 23.64 -6.88 -3.45
N ARG A 11 22.81 -5.84 -3.29
CA ARG A 11 23.18 -4.62 -2.58
C ARG A 11 22.78 -4.63 -1.12
N ASP A 12 21.54 -5.05 -0.83
CA ASP A 12 20.96 -5.00 0.51
C ASP A 12 21.09 -6.34 1.26
N ARG A 13 21.52 -7.42 0.57
CA ARG A 13 21.61 -8.78 1.10
C ARG A 13 20.25 -9.33 1.58
N LEU A 14 19.18 -8.87 0.94
CA LEU A 14 17.81 -9.29 1.21
C LEU A 14 17.36 -10.22 0.07
N VAL A 15 17.31 -11.51 0.36
CA VAL A 15 16.87 -12.53 -0.62
C VAL A 15 15.39 -12.80 -0.42
N LEU A 16 14.62 -12.65 -1.50
CA LEU A 16 13.17 -12.87 -1.49
C LEU A 16 12.79 -13.82 -2.64
N ASP A 17 11.91 -14.78 -2.33
CA ASP A 17 11.20 -15.57 -3.32
C ASP A 17 9.84 -14.89 -3.60
N ALA A 18 9.66 -14.37 -4.80
CA ALA A 18 8.44 -13.65 -5.18
C ALA A 18 7.50 -14.54 -6.00
N TYR A 19 6.24 -14.59 -5.59
CA TYR A 19 5.17 -15.35 -6.24
C TYR A 19 4.07 -14.39 -6.71
N TRP A 20 3.60 -14.56 -7.93
CA TRP A 20 2.47 -13.84 -8.47
C TRP A 20 1.19 -14.63 -8.21
N ILE A 21 0.28 -14.02 -7.44
CA ILE A 21 -1.04 -14.57 -7.15
C ILE A 21 -2.06 -13.63 -7.78
N SER A 22 -2.99 -14.19 -8.55
CA SER A 22 -4.08 -13.38 -9.11
C SER A 22 -5.03 -12.92 -8.01
N SER A 23 -5.68 -11.77 -8.21
CA SER A 23 -6.70 -11.32 -7.25
C SER A 23 -7.88 -12.29 -7.14
N GLU A 24 -8.16 -13.06 -8.20
CA GLU A 24 -9.18 -14.12 -8.19
C GLU A 24 -8.77 -15.28 -7.29
N ASP A 25 -7.50 -15.74 -7.39
CA ASP A 25 -6.98 -16.82 -6.54
C ASP A 25 -6.88 -16.37 -5.07
N ALA A 26 -6.63 -15.09 -4.81
CA ALA A 26 -6.56 -14.53 -3.47
C ALA A 26 -7.90 -14.52 -2.70
N GLU A 27 -9.02 -14.88 -3.35
CA GLU A 27 -10.31 -15.08 -2.68
C GLU A 27 -10.33 -16.35 -1.81
N ALA A 28 -9.51 -17.35 -2.13
CA ALA A 28 -9.45 -18.56 -1.34
C ALA A 28 -8.88 -18.28 0.08
N PRO A 29 -9.47 -18.82 1.13
CA PRO A 29 -9.12 -18.51 2.52
C PRO A 29 -7.65 -18.83 2.89
N ASP A 30 -7.04 -19.78 2.18
CA ASP A 30 -5.69 -20.30 2.39
C ASP A 30 -4.68 -19.83 1.31
N ALA A 31 -5.14 -19.04 0.34
CA ALA A 31 -4.31 -18.61 -0.80
C ALA A 31 -3.02 -17.88 -0.39
N LEU A 32 -3.03 -17.25 0.78
CA LEU A 32 -1.93 -16.44 1.29
C LEU A 32 -1.25 -17.08 2.51
N ASP A 33 -1.53 -18.34 2.80
CA ASP A 33 -0.89 -19.07 3.89
C ASP A 33 0.60 -19.30 3.58
N GLY A 34 1.44 -19.06 4.58
CA GLY A 34 2.88 -19.29 4.50
C GLY A 34 3.69 -18.21 3.78
N PHE A 35 3.04 -17.11 3.35
CA PHE A 35 3.78 -15.95 2.84
C PHE A 35 4.22 -15.02 3.96
N ASP A 36 5.43 -14.52 3.84
CA ASP A 36 6.08 -13.66 4.83
C ASP A 36 5.85 -12.17 4.58
N ALA A 37 5.33 -11.81 3.43
CA ALA A 37 4.85 -10.46 3.10
C ALA A 37 3.88 -10.51 1.94
N ILE A 38 3.01 -9.50 1.85
CA ILE A 38 2.04 -9.33 0.78
C ILE A 38 2.24 -7.94 0.16
N TRP A 39 2.47 -7.90 -1.14
CA TRP A 39 2.48 -6.66 -1.88
C TRP A 39 1.33 -6.63 -2.88
N LEU A 40 0.36 -5.76 -2.61
CA LEU A 40 -0.72 -5.48 -3.55
C LEU A 40 -0.23 -4.42 -4.55
N VAL A 41 0.15 -4.89 -5.72
CA VAL A 41 0.75 -4.08 -6.80
C VAL A 41 -0.28 -3.18 -7.47
N PRO A 42 0.14 -2.13 -8.22
CA PRO A 42 -0.77 -1.34 -9.05
C PRO A 42 -1.56 -2.22 -10.03
N GLY A 43 -2.84 -1.91 -10.23
CA GLY A 43 -3.68 -2.72 -11.12
C GLY A 43 -5.18 -2.49 -10.97
N SER A 44 -5.61 -1.34 -10.45
CA SER A 44 -7.04 -0.99 -10.41
C SER A 44 -7.57 -0.74 -11.84
N PRO A 45 -8.77 -1.27 -12.20
CA PRO A 45 -9.54 -2.23 -11.41
C PRO A 45 -8.90 -3.62 -11.39
N TYR A 46 -8.88 -4.25 -10.22
CA TYR A 46 -8.45 -5.65 -10.11
C TYR A 46 -9.49 -6.57 -10.73
N ARG A 47 -9.08 -7.75 -11.22
CA ARG A 47 -10.00 -8.75 -11.74
C ARG A 47 -11.01 -9.23 -10.69
N SER A 48 -10.54 -9.33 -9.42
CA SER A 48 -11.38 -9.48 -8.25
C SER A 48 -11.04 -8.40 -7.22
N GLU A 49 -11.98 -7.48 -6.98
CA GLU A 49 -11.90 -6.55 -5.85
C GLU A 49 -12.02 -7.31 -4.53
N ALA A 50 -12.85 -8.34 -4.48
CA ALA A 50 -13.05 -9.15 -3.29
C ALA A 50 -11.75 -9.83 -2.84
N GLY A 51 -11.00 -10.41 -3.78
CA GLY A 51 -9.71 -11.03 -3.48
C GLY A 51 -8.65 -10.01 -3.09
N ALA A 52 -8.60 -8.83 -3.73
CA ALA A 52 -7.71 -7.76 -3.31
C ALA A 52 -7.99 -7.32 -1.87
N VAL A 53 -9.27 -7.11 -1.52
CA VAL A 53 -9.70 -6.77 -0.16
C VAL A 53 -9.41 -7.91 0.83
N ALA A 54 -9.62 -9.18 0.43
CA ALA A 54 -9.29 -10.34 1.26
C ALA A 54 -7.79 -10.42 1.56
N ALA A 55 -6.94 -10.15 0.57
CA ALA A 55 -5.48 -10.13 0.76
C ALA A 55 -5.05 -9.05 1.77
N ILE A 56 -5.59 -7.84 1.66
CA ILE A 56 -5.32 -6.74 2.59
C ILE A 56 -5.78 -7.11 4.00
N ARG A 57 -7.00 -7.63 4.12
CA ARG A 57 -7.58 -8.06 5.40
C ARG A 57 -6.73 -9.14 6.07
N THR A 58 -6.31 -10.15 5.29
CA THR A 58 -5.43 -11.22 5.76
C THR A 58 -4.12 -10.66 6.30
N ALA A 59 -3.47 -9.76 5.56
CA ALA A 59 -2.24 -9.09 6.00
C ALA A 59 -2.46 -8.33 7.31
N ARG A 60 -3.51 -7.51 7.38
CA ARG A 60 -3.82 -6.70 8.56
C ARG A 60 -4.13 -7.54 9.80
N GLU A 61 -5.01 -8.54 9.67
CA GLU A 61 -5.45 -9.36 10.81
C GLU A 61 -4.40 -10.35 11.29
N ARG A 62 -3.62 -10.94 10.37
CA ARG A 62 -2.57 -11.91 10.70
C ARG A 62 -1.20 -11.26 10.95
N LYS A 63 -1.10 -9.93 10.89
CA LYS A 63 0.15 -9.19 11.09
C LYS A 63 1.26 -9.57 10.08
N ILE A 64 0.86 -9.95 8.87
CA ILE A 64 1.79 -10.21 7.77
C ILE A 64 2.21 -8.88 7.16
N PRO A 65 3.50 -8.57 7.01
CA PRO A 65 3.98 -7.36 6.36
C PRO A 65 3.25 -7.07 5.04
N PHE A 66 2.75 -5.84 4.90
CA PHE A 66 1.92 -5.43 3.77
C PHE A 66 2.45 -4.15 3.12
N LEU A 67 2.53 -4.16 1.81
CA LEU A 67 2.72 -2.97 0.98
C LEU A 67 1.58 -2.86 -0.03
N GLY A 68 0.93 -1.70 -0.09
CA GLY A 68 -0.04 -1.38 -1.15
C GLY A 68 0.42 -0.18 -1.96
N THR A 69 0.55 -0.30 -3.29
CA THR A 69 0.98 0.81 -4.15
C THR A 69 -0.09 1.17 -5.17
N CYS A 70 -0.36 2.46 -5.39
CA CYS A 70 -1.39 2.98 -6.31
C CYS A 70 -2.76 2.35 -6.03
N GLY A 71 -3.24 1.42 -6.87
CA GLY A 71 -4.47 0.66 -6.64
C GLY A 71 -4.47 -0.11 -5.32
N GLY A 72 -3.31 -0.62 -4.88
CA GLY A 72 -3.14 -1.28 -3.60
C GLY A 72 -3.37 -0.36 -2.41
N PHE A 73 -2.92 0.88 -2.47
CA PHE A 73 -3.23 1.92 -1.51
C PHE A 73 -4.74 2.21 -1.47
N GLN A 74 -5.34 2.41 -2.64
CA GLN A 74 -6.77 2.71 -2.75
C GLN A 74 -7.63 1.62 -2.11
N HIS A 75 -7.32 0.36 -2.41
CA HIS A 75 -8.06 -0.78 -1.85
C HIS A 75 -7.75 -1.03 -0.37
N ALA A 76 -6.58 -0.62 0.13
CA ALA A 76 -6.30 -0.64 1.58
C ALA A 76 -7.24 0.31 2.34
N LEU A 77 -7.56 1.48 1.79
CA LEU A 77 -8.53 2.39 2.39
C LEU A 77 -9.95 1.83 2.31
N VAL A 78 -10.33 1.18 1.20
CA VAL A 78 -11.65 0.54 1.05
C VAL A 78 -11.80 -0.62 2.04
N GLU A 79 -10.78 -1.48 2.16
CA GLU A 79 -10.77 -2.57 3.17
C GLU A 79 -10.96 -2.03 4.57
N TYR A 80 -10.17 -1.02 4.95
CA TYR A 80 -10.21 -0.43 6.27
C TYR A 80 -11.56 0.22 6.58
N ALA A 81 -12.11 0.94 5.61
CA ALA A 81 -13.44 1.53 5.72
C ALA A 81 -14.52 0.47 5.97
N ARG A 82 -14.50 -0.63 5.20
CA ARG A 82 -15.49 -1.72 5.32
C ARG A 82 -15.37 -2.47 6.63
N ASN A 83 -14.16 -2.92 6.96
CA ASN A 83 -13.95 -3.93 7.99
C ASN A 83 -13.56 -3.35 9.35
N VAL A 84 -13.06 -2.11 9.42
CA VAL A 84 -12.67 -1.45 10.67
C VAL A 84 -13.57 -0.29 11.03
N CYS A 85 -13.94 0.54 10.03
CA CYS A 85 -14.83 1.69 10.29
C CYS A 85 -16.31 1.34 10.25
N GLY A 86 -16.70 0.16 9.76
CA GLY A 86 -18.09 -0.28 9.67
C GLY A 86 -18.87 0.31 8.49
N LEU A 87 -18.18 0.92 7.53
CA LEU A 87 -18.77 1.44 6.29
C LEU A 87 -18.90 0.30 5.28
N THR A 88 -19.83 -0.61 5.49
CA THR A 88 -19.97 -1.87 4.73
C THR A 88 -20.13 -1.65 3.23
N ASN A 89 -20.66 -0.49 2.81
CA ASN A 89 -20.87 -0.11 1.42
C ASN A 89 -19.72 0.76 0.85
N ALA A 90 -18.63 0.94 1.62
CA ALA A 90 -17.47 1.71 1.16
C ALA A 90 -16.97 1.17 -0.21
N SER A 91 -16.76 2.06 -1.15
CA SER A 91 -16.53 1.69 -2.54
C SER A 91 -15.42 2.51 -3.20
N HIS A 92 -14.89 1.94 -4.28
CA HIS A 92 -14.04 2.63 -5.24
C HIS A 92 -14.89 3.13 -6.39
N ALA A 93 -14.85 4.43 -6.69
CA ALA A 93 -15.71 5.03 -7.73
C ALA A 93 -15.47 4.46 -9.14
N GLU A 94 -14.28 3.92 -9.42
CA GLU A 94 -13.98 3.26 -10.69
C GLU A 94 -14.75 1.93 -10.83
N ASN A 95 -14.82 1.14 -9.75
CA ASN A 95 -15.48 -0.16 -9.76
C ASN A 95 -17.00 -0.03 -9.57
N GLN A 96 -17.42 0.95 -8.75
CA GLN A 96 -18.82 1.18 -8.39
C GLN A 96 -19.19 2.66 -8.56
N PRO A 97 -19.35 3.15 -9.81
CA PRO A 97 -19.63 4.57 -10.07
C PRO A 97 -20.92 5.09 -9.42
N LEU A 98 -21.89 4.21 -9.18
CA LEU A 98 -23.18 4.52 -8.55
C LEU A 98 -23.22 4.11 -7.06
N GLY A 99 -22.11 3.65 -6.49
CA GLY A 99 -22.01 3.30 -5.07
C GLY A 99 -22.20 4.51 -4.15
N ASP A 100 -22.66 4.26 -2.92
CA ASP A 100 -22.98 5.33 -1.96
C ASP A 100 -21.72 5.87 -1.29
N ASP A 101 -21.00 5.04 -0.54
CA ASP A 101 -19.83 5.43 0.26
C ASP A 101 -18.55 5.39 -0.59
N LYS A 102 -18.34 6.37 -1.46
CA LYS A 102 -17.16 6.44 -2.33
C LYS A 102 -15.95 6.93 -1.54
N VAL A 103 -15.22 6.00 -0.94
CA VAL A 103 -13.97 6.29 -0.21
C VAL A 103 -12.82 6.67 -1.16
N ILE A 104 -12.87 6.16 -2.37
CA ILE A 104 -11.94 6.49 -3.45
C ILE A 104 -12.71 7.15 -4.60
N ILE A 105 -12.26 8.32 -5.02
CA ILE A 105 -12.90 9.15 -6.07
C ILE A 105 -11.89 9.56 -7.14
N PRO A 106 -12.35 9.98 -8.32
CA PRO A 106 -11.47 10.61 -9.30
C PRO A 106 -10.80 11.85 -8.71
N MET A 107 -9.50 12.00 -8.92
CA MET A 107 -8.78 13.22 -8.55
C MET A 107 -9.11 14.35 -9.52
N GLY A 108 -9.09 15.59 -9.02
CA GLY A 108 -9.32 16.78 -9.86
C GLY A 108 -8.30 16.95 -10.98
N CYS A 109 -7.07 16.48 -10.76
CA CYS A 109 -6.02 16.36 -11.78
C CYS A 109 -5.45 14.94 -11.76
N SER A 110 -5.32 14.31 -12.92
CA SER A 110 -4.66 13.01 -13.04
C SER A 110 -3.16 13.16 -12.75
N LEU A 111 -2.62 12.23 -11.95
CA LEU A 111 -1.21 12.15 -11.64
C LEU A 111 -0.45 11.13 -12.52
N VAL A 112 -1.03 10.74 -13.67
CA VAL A 112 -0.39 9.79 -14.59
C VAL A 112 0.88 10.40 -15.18
N GLY A 113 2.04 9.76 -14.93
CA GLY A 113 3.33 10.22 -15.39
C GLY A 113 3.85 11.47 -14.65
N HIS A 114 3.26 11.81 -13.51
CA HIS A 114 3.62 12.99 -12.72
C HIS A 114 4.67 12.65 -11.64
N GLU A 115 5.53 13.63 -11.34
CA GLU A 115 6.37 13.62 -10.15
C GLU A 115 5.87 14.71 -9.19
N GLY A 116 5.75 14.37 -7.91
CA GLY A 116 5.22 15.30 -6.92
C GLY A 116 5.87 15.14 -5.57
N THR A 117 5.90 16.23 -4.82
CA THR A 117 6.39 16.26 -3.45
C THR A 117 5.45 15.50 -2.52
N VAL A 118 6.02 14.80 -1.56
CA VAL A 118 5.33 14.23 -0.40
C VAL A 118 6.01 14.77 0.85
N LEU A 119 5.25 15.46 1.68
CA LEU A 119 5.62 15.88 3.03
C LEU A 119 5.32 14.73 3.98
N VAL A 120 6.28 14.36 4.80
CA VAL A 120 6.22 13.18 5.68
C VAL A 120 6.00 13.63 7.11
N GLU A 121 5.07 12.98 7.80
CA GLU A 121 4.71 13.28 9.19
C GLU A 121 5.84 12.83 10.14
N PRO A 122 6.34 13.74 11.00
CA PRO A 122 7.36 13.39 11.98
C PRO A 122 6.94 12.29 12.95
N GLY A 123 7.86 11.39 13.31
CA GLY A 123 7.63 10.27 14.22
C GLY A 123 6.91 9.08 13.58
N SER A 124 6.49 9.17 12.32
CA SER A 124 5.79 8.12 11.59
C SER A 124 6.71 6.96 11.17
N LEU A 125 6.12 5.84 10.73
CA LEU A 125 6.85 4.78 10.03
C LEU A 125 7.42 5.32 8.71
N ALA A 126 6.65 6.18 8.02
CA ALA A 126 7.09 6.80 6.78
C ALA A 126 8.39 7.58 6.95
N GLU A 127 8.51 8.39 8.00
CA GLU A 127 9.76 9.12 8.29
C GLU A 127 10.93 8.16 8.54
N ARG A 128 10.72 7.12 9.36
CA ARG A 128 11.76 6.12 9.63
C ARG A 128 12.22 5.37 8.38
N VAL A 129 11.29 5.06 7.48
CA VAL A 129 11.55 4.32 6.24
C VAL A 129 12.22 5.20 5.19
N LEU A 130 11.71 6.41 4.98
CA LEU A 130 12.21 7.33 3.96
C LEU A 130 13.47 8.06 4.40
N GLY A 131 13.65 8.27 5.73
CA GLY A 131 14.78 8.97 6.29
C GLY A 131 14.79 10.48 5.97
N ALA A 132 13.62 11.05 5.64
CA ALA A 132 13.47 12.43 5.21
C ALA A 132 12.07 12.96 5.55
N GLU A 133 11.99 14.26 5.86
CA GLU A 133 10.72 14.97 6.07
C GLU A 133 10.00 15.29 4.75
N ARG A 134 10.69 15.10 3.63
CA ARG A 134 10.19 15.42 2.29
C ARG A 134 10.85 14.53 1.25
N THR A 135 10.04 14.02 0.31
CA THR A 135 10.51 13.24 -0.84
C THR A 135 9.82 13.67 -2.12
N VAL A 136 10.35 13.29 -3.28
CA VAL A 136 9.71 13.49 -4.59
C VAL A 136 9.43 12.11 -5.17
N GLU A 137 8.16 11.86 -5.46
CA GLU A 137 7.68 10.54 -5.82
C GLU A 137 6.99 10.52 -7.19
N ARG A 138 6.96 9.35 -7.81
CA ARG A 138 6.35 9.14 -9.13
C ARG A 138 4.97 8.52 -9.01
N TYR A 139 4.05 9.03 -9.82
CA TYR A 139 2.66 8.64 -9.82
C TYR A 139 2.21 8.12 -11.17
N HIS A 140 1.28 7.17 -11.13
CA HIS A 140 0.52 6.74 -12.30
C HIS A 140 -0.93 6.46 -11.89
N CYS A 141 -1.58 7.44 -11.26
CA CYS A 141 -2.90 7.31 -10.65
C CYS A 141 -3.85 8.41 -11.11
N SER A 142 -5.13 8.07 -11.29
CA SER A 142 -6.22 9.02 -11.60
C SER A 142 -7.27 9.08 -10.49
N TYR A 143 -7.17 8.22 -9.49
CA TYR A 143 -8.07 8.12 -8.34
C TYR A 143 -7.29 8.31 -7.04
N GLY A 144 -7.95 8.92 -6.05
CA GLY A 144 -7.36 9.17 -4.74
C GLY A 144 -8.41 9.12 -3.62
N PRO A 145 -7.99 9.29 -2.37
CA PRO A 145 -8.88 9.30 -1.22
C PRO A 145 -9.92 10.43 -1.33
N ASN A 146 -11.17 10.12 -0.99
CA ASN A 146 -12.20 11.14 -0.82
C ASN A 146 -11.97 11.85 0.53
N PRO A 147 -11.77 13.19 0.53
CA PRO A 147 -11.52 13.96 1.74
C PRO A 147 -12.57 13.76 2.83
N ASP A 148 -13.84 13.54 2.45
CA ASP A 148 -14.95 13.37 3.38
C ASP A 148 -14.80 12.14 4.30
N TYR A 149 -13.99 11.15 3.90
CA TYR A 149 -13.76 9.92 4.66
C TYR A 149 -12.43 9.89 5.42
N VAL A 150 -11.50 10.80 5.13
CA VAL A 150 -10.15 10.81 5.72
C VAL A 150 -10.22 10.86 7.24
N ASP A 151 -11.05 11.74 7.82
CA ASP A 151 -11.16 11.87 9.27
C ASP A 151 -11.84 10.67 9.92
N ILE A 152 -12.76 10.01 9.23
CA ILE A 152 -13.41 8.77 9.70
C ILE A 152 -12.36 7.65 9.81
N LEU A 153 -11.53 7.47 8.78
CA LEU A 153 -10.47 6.47 8.76
C LEU A 153 -9.42 6.76 9.85
N ARG A 154 -8.99 8.03 9.97
CA ARG A 154 -8.05 8.48 11.00
C ARG A 154 -8.60 8.24 12.42
N GLY A 155 -9.87 8.53 12.64
CA GLY A 155 -10.54 8.34 13.93
C GLY A 155 -10.64 6.87 14.37
N ARG A 156 -10.36 5.92 13.48
CA ARG A 156 -10.31 4.48 13.78
C ARG A 156 -8.89 3.90 13.83
N GLY A 157 -7.87 4.76 13.74
CA GLY A 157 -6.48 4.38 13.95
C GLY A 157 -5.63 4.23 12.68
N LEU A 158 -6.19 4.51 11.48
CA LEU A 158 -5.37 4.62 10.29
C LEU A 158 -4.56 5.92 10.35
N CYS A 159 -3.25 5.81 10.25
CA CYS A 159 -2.36 6.97 10.22
C CYS A 159 -2.12 7.41 8.78
N PHE A 160 -2.30 8.70 8.49
CA PHE A 160 -1.93 9.31 7.22
C PHE A 160 -0.63 10.07 7.43
N SER A 161 0.47 9.43 7.05
CA SER A 161 1.83 9.86 7.36
C SER A 161 2.54 10.55 6.19
N GLY A 162 1.84 10.80 5.10
CA GLY A 162 2.37 11.59 3.99
C GLY A 162 1.26 12.30 3.23
N ALA A 163 1.51 13.57 2.90
CA ALA A 163 0.60 14.40 2.11
C ALA A 163 1.38 15.23 1.09
N ASP A 164 0.73 15.67 0.03
CA ASP A 164 1.33 16.64 -0.89
C ASP A 164 1.25 18.08 -0.37
N ASP A 165 1.77 19.02 -1.16
CA ASP A 165 1.78 20.45 -0.80
C ASP A 165 0.36 21.05 -0.67
N ALA A 166 -0.68 20.37 -1.19
CA ALA A 166 -2.09 20.76 -1.03
C ALA A 166 -2.75 20.09 0.21
N GLY A 167 -2.02 19.23 0.92
CA GLY A 167 -2.52 18.48 2.07
C GLY A 167 -3.30 17.22 1.70
N GLU A 168 -3.30 16.82 0.43
CA GLU A 168 -3.93 15.58 0.00
C GLU A 168 -3.11 14.35 0.40
N VAL A 169 -3.77 13.34 0.93
CA VAL A 169 -3.13 12.13 1.45
C VAL A 169 -2.38 11.35 0.35
N ARG A 170 -1.15 10.96 0.65
CA ARG A 170 -0.26 10.19 -0.25
C ARG A 170 0.30 8.92 0.38
N ILE A 171 0.33 8.82 1.73
CA ILE A 171 0.79 7.65 2.48
C ILE A 171 -0.19 7.33 3.59
N ALA A 172 -0.49 6.05 3.77
CA ALA A 172 -1.22 5.51 4.92
C ALA A 172 -0.45 4.37 5.56
N GLU A 173 -0.53 4.26 6.89
CA GLU A 173 0.13 3.22 7.68
C GLU A 173 -0.70 2.82 8.91
N LEU A 174 -0.44 1.63 9.46
CA LEU A 174 -1.00 1.17 10.73
C LEU A 174 0.10 1.11 11.79
N PRO A 175 0.08 2.00 12.80
CA PRO A 175 1.14 2.08 13.81
C PRO A 175 1.32 0.80 14.62
N ASP A 176 0.24 0.06 14.90
CA ASP A 176 0.24 -1.17 15.68
C ASP A 176 0.50 -2.44 14.83
N HIS A 177 0.95 -2.27 13.59
CA HIS A 177 1.28 -3.36 12.68
C HIS A 177 2.80 -3.42 12.45
N PRO A 178 3.43 -4.61 12.38
CA PRO A 178 4.88 -4.72 12.12
C PRO A 178 5.33 -3.93 10.89
N PHE A 179 4.60 -4.06 9.80
CA PHE A 179 4.78 -3.27 8.59
C PHE A 179 3.47 -3.27 7.80
N PHE A 180 2.65 -2.24 7.93
CA PHE A 180 1.50 -2.02 7.04
C PHE A 180 1.66 -0.62 6.44
N PHE A 181 2.02 -0.60 5.17
CA PHE A 181 2.39 0.62 4.47
C PHE A 181 1.69 0.70 3.13
N ALA A 182 1.10 1.83 2.84
CA ALA A 182 0.40 2.02 1.56
C ALA A 182 0.71 3.41 0.98
N THR A 183 1.01 3.48 -0.32
CA THR A 183 1.36 4.71 -1.03
C THR A 183 0.53 4.91 -2.28
N LEU A 184 0.03 6.12 -2.50
CA LEU A 184 -0.61 6.47 -3.75
C LEU A 184 0.42 6.53 -4.91
N PHE A 185 1.65 6.90 -4.62
CA PHE A 185 2.77 6.83 -5.55
C PHE A 185 3.33 5.41 -5.69
N GLN A 186 4.24 5.22 -6.63
CA GLN A 186 4.76 3.92 -7.05
C GLN A 186 6.27 3.84 -6.86
N PRO A 187 6.75 3.44 -5.65
CA PRO A 187 8.18 3.31 -5.35
C PRO A 187 8.91 2.33 -6.28
N GLU A 188 8.18 1.38 -6.86
CA GLU A 188 8.69 0.42 -7.84
C GLU A 188 9.05 1.03 -9.20
N LEU A 189 8.65 2.26 -9.49
CA LEU A 189 9.01 2.97 -10.72
C LEU A 189 10.41 3.57 -10.70
N ALA A 190 11.18 3.36 -9.65
CA ALA A 190 12.60 3.73 -9.64
C ALA A 190 13.33 3.09 -10.82
N SER A 191 14.15 3.88 -11.51
CA SER A 191 14.84 3.43 -12.73
C SER A 191 15.89 2.36 -12.42
N PRO A 192 16.08 1.35 -13.30
CA PRO A 192 17.16 0.39 -13.16
C PRO A 192 18.52 1.09 -12.99
N GLY A 193 19.36 0.57 -12.09
CA GLY A 193 20.68 1.16 -11.79
C GLY A 193 20.68 2.30 -10.79
N THR A 194 19.52 2.74 -10.30
CA THR A 194 19.39 3.60 -9.12
C THR A 194 19.40 2.78 -7.83
N LEU A 195 19.52 3.42 -6.69
CA LEU A 195 19.36 2.72 -5.41
C LEU A 195 17.93 2.19 -5.29
N THR A 196 17.78 1.01 -4.70
CA THR A 196 16.46 0.47 -4.34
C THR A 196 15.72 1.48 -3.48
N HIS A 197 14.47 1.76 -3.84
CA HIS A 197 13.64 2.71 -3.08
C HIS A 197 13.54 2.28 -1.61
N PRO A 198 13.66 3.21 -0.63
CA PRO A 198 13.66 2.87 0.80
C PRO A 198 12.45 2.04 1.23
N ILE A 199 11.26 2.31 0.69
CA ILE A 199 10.03 1.56 0.98
C ILE A 199 10.15 0.10 0.53
N MET A 200 10.71 -0.16 -0.66
CA MET A 200 10.89 -1.52 -1.16
C MET A 200 11.87 -2.31 -0.31
N ARG A 201 12.95 -1.66 0.13
CA ARG A 201 13.92 -2.26 1.05
C ARG A 201 13.30 -2.53 2.43
N ALA A 202 12.50 -1.59 2.96
CA ALA A 202 11.84 -1.76 4.26
C ALA A 202 10.84 -2.92 4.24
N MET A 203 10.06 -3.07 3.15
CA MET A 203 9.18 -4.21 2.96
C MET A 203 9.97 -5.54 2.94
N ALA A 204 11.06 -5.59 2.18
CA ALA A 204 11.90 -6.78 2.10
C ALA A 204 12.52 -7.14 3.46
N THR A 205 12.94 -6.15 4.24
CA THR A 205 13.43 -6.35 5.61
C THR A 205 12.33 -6.92 6.49
N ALA A 206 11.13 -6.33 6.48
CA ALA A 206 10.00 -6.80 7.26
C ALA A 206 9.59 -8.25 6.90
N ALA A 207 9.64 -8.62 5.61
CA ALA A 207 9.39 -10.00 5.16
C ALA A 207 10.40 -10.99 5.78
N ASN A 208 11.70 -10.66 5.75
CA ASN A 208 12.73 -11.51 6.35
C ASN A 208 12.60 -11.63 7.88
N GLU A 209 12.24 -10.54 8.56
CA GLU A 209 11.98 -10.54 9.99
C GLU A 209 10.78 -11.42 10.35
N HIS A 210 9.68 -11.32 9.58
CA HIS A 210 8.51 -12.16 9.75
C HIS A 210 8.83 -13.64 9.53
N ALA A 211 9.55 -13.98 8.46
CA ALA A 211 10.00 -15.35 8.20
C ALA A 211 10.84 -15.94 9.35
N ALA A 212 11.69 -15.13 9.97
CA ALA A 212 12.49 -15.55 11.10
C ALA A 212 11.65 -15.80 12.36
N MET A 213 10.56 -15.03 12.57
CA MET A 213 9.68 -15.21 13.74
C MET A 213 8.77 -16.43 13.63
N VAL A 214 8.27 -16.72 12.42
CA VAL A 214 7.30 -17.81 12.21
C VAL A 214 7.97 -19.20 12.17
N ARG A 215 9.26 -19.27 11.90
CA ARG A 215 10.03 -20.53 11.80
C ARG A 215 10.66 -20.99 13.12
N ILE A 216 10.39 -20.30 14.23
CA ILE A 216 10.80 -20.67 15.58
C ILE A 216 9.69 -21.47 16.26
#